data_aee704c51b33f105e04ee1f5ba599aff
#
_entry.id   aee704c51b33f105e04ee1f5ba599aff
#
_cell.length_a   1.000
_cell.length_b   1.000
_cell.length_c   1.000
_cell.angle_alpha   90.00
_cell.angle_beta   90.00
_cell.angle_gamma   90.00
#
_symmetry.space_group_name_H-M   'P 1'
#
loop_
_entity.id
_entity.type
_entity.pdbx_description
1 polymer ?
#
loop_
_entity_poly.entity_id
_entity_poly.type
_entity_poly.pdbx_seq_one_letter_code
_entity_poly.pdbx_strand_id
1 'polypeptide(L)'
;IAADRVPELAAIAAPRLRTYDRLREALARYRRLAAELAADPLPAVRKLEPGMPYAGLAALHRLLVALGDLPASAPLPSGYEGELVDAVRRFQARHGLEADGVIGRKSFEQLDVPLAQRVRQIELALERLRWLPPLRSEKAVVINIPEFRLRALEVRDGAAAVRLGMNIIVGRALVTQTPMFIGSMRHVEFSPYWNVPASIARKEIIPKLRRDPAYLAREEMEFVGAGGVTTEVSEENLEALARGELRVRQRPGPRNALGGIKFVLPNDMDVYLHHTPSVRLFAQSRRDFSHGCIRVEAPVELARFVLAGQQEWNEERILAAMAAGTPSTARLARPLPVVVFYTTALVEEDGRVFFLPDIYGHDRVLERALRER
;
A
#
# COMPACT_ATOMS: atom_id res chain seq x y z
N ILE A 1 31.47 15.26 -21.68
CA ILE A 1 31.32 13.80 -21.58
C ILE A 1 31.27 13.29 -23.02
N ALA A 2 32.25 12.45 -23.44
CA ALA A 2 32.22 11.88 -24.76
C ALA A 2 30.96 11.01 -24.91
N ALA A 3 30.23 11.17 -26.02
CA ALA A 3 28.95 10.47 -26.25
C ALA A 3 29.06 8.94 -26.11
N ASP A 4 30.22 8.38 -26.39
CA ASP A 4 30.53 6.95 -26.32
C ASP A 4 30.53 6.38 -24.91
N ARG A 5 30.65 7.21 -23.85
CA ARG A 5 30.63 6.76 -22.43
C ARG A 5 29.27 6.91 -21.75
N VAL A 6 28.28 7.46 -22.41
CA VAL A 6 26.94 7.66 -21.84
C VAL A 6 26.28 6.32 -21.40
N PRO A 7 26.35 5.24 -22.22
CA PRO A 7 25.79 3.93 -21.79
C PRO A 7 26.49 3.36 -20.56
N GLU A 8 27.81 3.48 -20.48
CA GLU A 8 28.59 3.00 -19.32
C GLU A 8 28.25 3.78 -18.04
N LEU A 9 28.21 5.11 -18.13
CA LEU A 9 27.84 5.97 -16.99
C LEU A 9 26.40 5.75 -16.56
N ALA A 10 25.47 5.55 -17.49
CA ALA A 10 24.10 5.20 -17.19
C ALA A 10 23.98 3.84 -16.48
N ALA A 11 24.79 2.86 -16.88
CA ALA A 11 24.83 1.55 -16.21
C ALA A 11 25.41 1.65 -14.78
N ILE A 12 26.42 2.49 -14.57
CA ILE A 12 27.01 2.75 -13.24
C ILE A 12 26.00 3.48 -12.32
N ALA A 13 25.24 4.41 -12.88
CA ALA A 13 24.24 5.19 -12.15
C ALA A 13 22.92 4.41 -11.90
N ALA A 14 22.72 3.27 -12.56
CA ALA A 14 21.51 2.48 -12.38
C ALA A 14 21.46 1.86 -10.95
N PRO A 15 20.27 1.83 -10.33
CA PRO A 15 20.11 1.15 -9.05
C PRO A 15 20.46 -0.34 -9.17
N ARG A 16 21.24 -0.85 -8.22
CA ARG A 16 21.56 -2.28 -8.15
C ARG A 16 20.41 -3.06 -7.49
N LEU A 17 19.24 -3.03 -8.13
CA LEU A 17 18.02 -3.66 -7.65
C LEU A 17 17.52 -4.63 -8.73
N ARG A 18 17.34 -5.90 -8.40
CA ARG A 18 16.75 -6.90 -9.32
C ARG A 18 15.41 -6.43 -9.91
N THR A 19 14.60 -5.75 -9.10
CA THR A 19 13.33 -5.15 -9.58
C THR A 19 13.55 -4.11 -10.66
N TYR A 20 14.63 -3.33 -10.59
CA TYR A 20 14.97 -2.35 -11.62
C TYR A 20 15.34 -3.02 -12.94
N ASP A 21 16.15 -4.08 -12.91
CA ASP A 21 16.55 -4.82 -14.10
C ASP A 21 15.34 -5.50 -14.76
N ARG A 22 14.49 -6.17 -13.97
CA ARG A 22 13.24 -6.76 -14.46
C ARG A 22 12.30 -5.73 -15.09
N LEU A 23 12.19 -4.53 -14.51
CA LEU A 23 11.39 -3.45 -15.10
C LEU A 23 12.00 -2.95 -16.42
N ARG A 24 13.32 -2.93 -16.58
CA ARG A 24 13.96 -2.60 -17.88
C ARG A 24 13.64 -3.64 -18.95
N GLU A 25 13.67 -4.92 -18.60
CA GLU A 25 13.27 -6.01 -19.49
C GLU A 25 11.79 -5.90 -19.87
N ALA A 26 10.93 -5.63 -18.87
CA ALA A 26 9.51 -5.39 -19.10
C ALA A 26 9.27 -4.17 -20.00
N LEU A 27 10.02 -3.09 -19.81
CA LEU A 27 9.96 -1.90 -20.67
C LEU A 27 10.26 -2.25 -22.13
N ALA A 28 11.34 -3.00 -22.38
CA ALA A 28 11.69 -3.44 -23.72
C ALA A 28 10.60 -4.30 -24.37
N ARG A 29 10.00 -5.22 -23.58
CA ARG A 29 8.86 -6.05 -24.03
C ARG A 29 7.64 -5.20 -24.36
N TYR A 30 7.22 -4.29 -23.47
CA TYR A 30 6.03 -3.46 -23.68
C TYR A 30 6.20 -2.46 -24.82
N ARG A 31 7.42 -1.96 -25.08
CA ARG A 31 7.71 -1.13 -26.25
C ARG A 31 7.52 -1.90 -27.56
N ARG A 32 7.97 -3.16 -27.63
CA ARG A 32 7.71 -4.02 -28.80
C ARG A 32 6.21 -4.28 -28.96
N LEU A 33 5.51 -4.66 -27.89
CA LEU A 33 4.06 -4.86 -27.94
C LEU A 33 3.32 -3.62 -28.41
N ALA A 34 3.71 -2.43 -27.94
CA ALA A 34 3.10 -1.17 -28.35
C ALA A 34 3.33 -0.82 -29.85
N ALA A 35 4.43 -1.32 -30.43
CA ALA A 35 4.74 -1.12 -31.84
C ALA A 35 4.05 -2.17 -32.74
N GLU A 36 3.89 -3.40 -32.28
CA GLU A 36 3.46 -4.55 -33.09
C GLU A 36 1.96 -4.85 -32.95
N LEU A 37 1.40 -4.64 -31.76
CA LEU A 37 -0.01 -4.95 -31.51
C LEU A 37 -0.90 -3.79 -32.01
N ALA A 38 -1.61 -4.04 -33.11
CA ALA A 38 -2.64 -3.11 -33.56
C ALA A 38 -3.70 -2.89 -32.47
N ALA A 39 -4.08 -1.64 -32.26
CA ALA A 39 -5.18 -1.31 -31.37
C ALA A 39 -6.47 -1.92 -31.93
N ASP A 40 -6.94 -3.00 -31.31
CA ASP A 40 -8.16 -3.69 -31.65
C ASP A 40 -9.16 -3.38 -30.53
N PRO A 41 -10.05 -2.38 -30.73
CA PRO A 41 -10.89 -1.90 -29.66
C PRO A 41 -11.87 -2.99 -29.19
N LEU A 42 -11.96 -3.16 -27.89
CA LEU A 42 -12.91 -4.10 -27.31
C LEU A 42 -14.31 -3.48 -27.34
N PRO A 43 -15.32 -4.12 -27.98
CA PRO A 43 -16.69 -3.62 -27.97
C PRO A 43 -17.20 -3.43 -26.55
N ALA A 44 -17.63 -2.22 -26.22
CA ALA A 44 -18.10 -1.90 -24.87
C ALA A 44 -19.42 -2.61 -24.58
N VAL A 45 -19.47 -3.34 -23.47
CA VAL A 45 -20.69 -3.89 -22.89
C VAL A 45 -20.78 -3.47 -21.42
N ARG A 46 -21.98 -3.38 -20.88
CA ARG A 46 -22.18 -2.96 -19.49
C ARG A 46 -21.50 -3.91 -18.50
N LYS A 47 -21.55 -5.20 -18.78
CA LYS A 47 -21.00 -6.28 -17.98
C LYS A 47 -20.85 -7.51 -18.85
N LEU A 48 -19.75 -8.23 -18.75
CA LEU A 48 -19.52 -9.53 -19.37
C LEU A 48 -19.25 -10.55 -18.27
N GLU A 49 -20.17 -11.51 -18.15
CA GLU A 49 -20.08 -12.61 -17.19
C GLU A 49 -19.65 -13.90 -17.88
N PRO A 50 -19.01 -14.85 -17.16
CA PRO A 50 -18.72 -16.18 -17.71
C PRO A 50 -19.95 -16.85 -18.33
N GLY A 51 -19.78 -17.42 -19.52
CA GLY A 51 -20.84 -18.04 -20.31
C GLY A 51 -21.59 -17.10 -21.27
N MET A 52 -21.37 -15.79 -21.18
CA MET A 52 -22.03 -14.85 -22.08
C MET A 52 -21.36 -14.78 -23.47
N PRO A 53 -22.12 -14.60 -24.55
CA PRO A 53 -21.56 -14.29 -25.86
C PRO A 53 -20.94 -12.90 -25.86
N TYR A 54 -19.80 -12.74 -26.57
CA TYR A 54 -19.14 -11.47 -26.69
C TYR A 54 -18.54 -11.24 -28.09
N ALA A 55 -18.93 -10.17 -28.75
CA ALA A 55 -18.47 -9.86 -30.10
C ALA A 55 -16.96 -9.57 -30.16
N GLY A 56 -16.36 -9.09 -29.06
CA GLY A 56 -14.94 -8.81 -28.93
C GLY A 56 -14.08 -10.00 -28.47
N LEU A 57 -14.60 -11.24 -28.50
CA LEU A 57 -13.94 -12.41 -27.93
C LEU A 57 -12.53 -12.64 -28.53
N ALA A 58 -12.40 -12.55 -29.86
CA ALA A 58 -11.12 -12.72 -30.55
C ALA A 58 -10.11 -11.61 -30.22
N ALA A 59 -10.57 -10.37 -30.07
CA ALA A 59 -9.72 -9.24 -29.67
C ALA A 59 -9.25 -9.39 -28.23
N LEU A 60 -10.15 -9.77 -27.31
CA LEU A 60 -9.81 -10.05 -25.90
C LEU A 60 -8.81 -11.18 -25.78
N HIS A 61 -9.00 -12.27 -26.51
CA HIS A 61 -8.10 -13.42 -26.55
C HIS A 61 -6.70 -12.99 -27.00
N ARG A 62 -6.58 -12.30 -28.15
CA ARG A 62 -5.29 -11.79 -28.66
C ARG A 62 -4.59 -10.87 -27.65
N LEU A 63 -5.32 -9.95 -27.04
CA LEU A 63 -4.79 -9.03 -26.04
C LEU A 63 -4.21 -9.80 -24.83
N LEU A 64 -4.96 -10.74 -24.26
CA LEU A 64 -4.53 -11.51 -23.08
C LEU A 64 -3.34 -12.44 -23.40
N VAL A 65 -3.25 -12.99 -24.61
CA VAL A 65 -2.07 -13.73 -25.09
C VAL A 65 -0.87 -12.79 -25.18
N ALA A 66 -1.00 -11.62 -25.82
CA ALA A 66 0.09 -10.66 -25.97
C ALA A 66 0.60 -10.15 -24.61
N LEU A 67 -0.29 -9.96 -23.65
CA LEU A 67 0.04 -9.55 -22.29
C LEU A 67 0.64 -10.68 -21.43
N GLY A 68 0.51 -11.94 -21.87
CA GLY A 68 0.99 -13.12 -21.15
C GLY A 68 0.04 -13.63 -20.05
N ASP A 69 -1.21 -13.16 -20.06
CA ASP A 69 -2.24 -13.67 -19.14
C ASP A 69 -2.88 -14.96 -19.66
N LEU A 70 -2.77 -15.23 -20.98
CA LEU A 70 -3.26 -16.44 -21.64
C LEU A 70 -2.08 -17.08 -22.40
N PRO A 71 -1.90 -18.42 -22.35
CA PRO A 71 -0.89 -19.09 -23.16
C PRO A 71 -1.12 -18.87 -24.67
N ALA A 72 -0.05 -18.76 -25.45
CA ALA A 72 -0.15 -18.61 -26.90
C ALA A 72 -0.80 -19.82 -27.60
N SER A 73 -0.75 -21.00 -26.96
CA SER A 73 -1.37 -22.23 -27.45
C SER A 73 -2.85 -22.37 -27.09
N ALA A 74 -3.40 -21.47 -26.27
CA ALA A 74 -4.79 -21.55 -25.85
C ALA A 74 -5.72 -21.35 -27.06
N PRO A 75 -6.68 -22.26 -27.29
CA PRO A 75 -7.63 -22.12 -28.38
C PRO A 75 -8.60 -20.95 -28.12
N LEU A 76 -9.07 -20.31 -29.20
CA LEU A 76 -10.14 -19.34 -29.08
C LEU A 76 -11.44 -20.08 -28.73
N PRO A 77 -12.07 -19.82 -27.56
CA PRO A 77 -13.31 -20.48 -27.18
C PRO A 77 -14.51 -19.93 -27.99
N SER A 78 -15.64 -20.65 -27.94
CA SER A 78 -16.89 -20.23 -28.61
C SER A 78 -17.60 -19.10 -27.86
N GLY A 79 -17.33 -18.91 -26.58
CA GLY A 79 -17.92 -17.92 -25.70
C GLY A 79 -16.92 -17.42 -24.66
N TYR A 80 -17.36 -16.52 -23.80
CA TYR A 80 -16.53 -16.04 -22.67
C TYR A 80 -16.51 -17.09 -21.55
N GLU A 81 -15.65 -18.09 -21.68
CA GLU A 81 -15.65 -19.27 -20.81
C GLU A 81 -14.21 -19.87 -20.65
N GLY A 82 -14.10 -20.84 -19.75
CA GLY A 82 -12.89 -21.66 -19.57
C GLY A 82 -11.65 -20.85 -19.26
N GLU A 83 -10.55 -21.18 -19.94
CA GLU A 83 -9.22 -20.61 -19.70
C GLU A 83 -9.18 -19.08 -19.96
N LEU A 84 -10.04 -18.57 -20.83
CA LEU A 84 -10.14 -17.13 -21.08
C LEU A 84 -10.66 -16.36 -19.86
N VAL A 85 -11.60 -16.94 -19.09
CA VAL A 85 -12.09 -16.36 -17.82
C VAL A 85 -10.95 -16.35 -16.78
N ASP A 86 -10.18 -17.44 -16.70
CA ASP A 86 -9.03 -17.51 -15.79
C ASP A 86 -7.92 -16.51 -16.18
N ALA A 87 -7.72 -16.28 -17.47
CA ALA A 87 -6.82 -15.25 -17.96
C ALA A 87 -7.28 -13.84 -17.54
N VAL A 88 -8.59 -13.56 -17.62
CA VAL A 88 -9.16 -12.31 -17.11
C VAL A 88 -8.98 -12.18 -15.61
N ARG A 89 -9.14 -13.23 -14.81
CA ARG A 89 -8.86 -13.20 -13.38
C ARG A 89 -7.38 -12.86 -13.10
N ARG A 90 -6.44 -13.46 -13.85
CA ARG A 90 -5.01 -13.12 -13.76
C ARG A 90 -4.75 -11.66 -14.11
N PHE A 91 -5.36 -11.18 -15.19
CA PHE A 91 -5.30 -9.78 -15.60
C PHE A 91 -5.85 -8.86 -14.49
N GLN A 92 -7.02 -9.13 -13.96
CA GLN A 92 -7.64 -8.35 -12.89
C GLN A 92 -6.74 -8.28 -11.65
N ALA A 93 -6.22 -9.43 -11.19
CA ALA A 93 -5.34 -9.50 -10.02
C ALA A 93 -4.12 -8.60 -10.17
N ARG A 94 -3.42 -8.65 -11.32
CA ARG A 94 -2.22 -7.82 -11.56
C ARG A 94 -2.51 -6.35 -11.90
N HIS A 95 -3.80 -5.99 -12.04
CA HIS A 95 -4.23 -4.59 -12.19
C HIS A 95 -4.90 -4.04 -10.92
N GLY A 96 -4.78 -4.75 -9.78
CA GLY A 96 -5.34 -4.31 -8.51
C GLY A 96 -6.88 -4.29 -8.48
N LEU A 97 -7.51 -5.13 -9.30
CA LEU A 97 -8.95 -5.31 -9.37
C LEU A 97 -9.38 -6.55 -8.59
N GLU A 98 -10.67 -6.69 -8.33
CA GLU A 98 -11.27 -7.94 -7.86
C GLU A 98 -11.17 -9.00 -8.96
N ALA A 99 -10.55 -10.15 -8.64
CA ALA A 99 -10.25 -11.21 -9.61
C ALA A 99 -11.40 -12.21 -9.72
N ASP A 100 -12.61 -11.72 -10.02
CA ASP A 100 -13.84 -12.51 -10.12
C ASP A 100 -14.07 -13.11 -11.51
N GLY A 101 -13.35 -12.64 -12.52
CA GLY A 101 -13.53 -13.02 -13.92
C GLY A 101 -14.70 -12.30 -14.60
N VAL A 102 -15.33 -11.35 -13.93
CA VAL A 102 -16.40 -10.55 -14.51
C VAL A 102 -15.81 -9.25 -15.09
N ILE A 103 -15.96 -9.02 -16.39
CA ILE A 103 -15.49 -7.79 -17.00
C ILE A 103 -16.58 -6.72 -16.84
N GLY A 104 -16.48 -5.94 -15.76
CA GLY A 104 -17.27 -4.75 -15.51
C GLY A 104 -16.52 -3.48 -15.94
N ARG A 105 -17.10 -2.31 -15.63
CA ARG A 105 -16.54 -1.01 -16.00
C ARG A 105 -15.05 -0.86 -15.68
N LYS A 106 -14.63 -1.20 -14.45
CA LYS A 106 -13.23 -1.07 -14.04
C LYS A 106 -12.30 -1.99 -14.82
N SER A 107 -12.74 -3.21 -15.15
CA SER A 107 -11.94 -4.15 -15.94
C SER A 107 -11.80 -3.66 -17.39
N PHE A 108 -12.88 -3.15 -18.00
CA PHE A 108 -12.81 -2.52 -19.32
C PHE A 108 -11.87 -1.32 -19.32
N GLU A 109 -11.99 -0.41 -18.35
CA GLU A 109 -11.09 0.75 -18.22
C GLU A 109 -9.60 0.34 -18.21
N GLN A 110 -9.25 -0.82 -17.63
CA GLN A 110 -7.88 -1.32 -17.60
C GLN A 110 -7.49 -2.08 -18.88
N LEU A 111 -8.40 -2.80 -19.50
CA LEU A 111 -8.17 -3.47 -20.80
C LEU A 111 -7.97 -2.47 -21.94
N ASP A 112 -8.67 -1.34 -21.89
CA ASP A 112 -8.62 -0.28 -22.91
C ASP A 112 -7.42 0.67 -22.76
N VAL A 113 -6.61 0.53 -21.70
CA VAL A 113 -5.43 1.39 -21.53
C VAL A 113 -4.43 1.12 -22.67
N PRO A 114 -4.09 2.12 -23.50
CA PRO A 114 -3.13 1.95 -24.58
C PRO A 114 -1.77 1.45 -24.07
N LEU A 115 -1.14 0.53 -24.79
CA LEU A 115 0.18 -0.02 -24.44
C LEU A 115 1.25 1.06 -24.29
N ALA A 116 1.16 2.15 -25.07
CA ALA A 116 2.04 3.31 -24.91
C ALA A 116 1.93 3.96 -23.51
N GLN A 117 0.73 3.97 -22.91
CA GLN A 117 0.55 4.44 -21.54
C GLN A 117 1.15 3.45 -20.51
N ARG A 118 1.09 2.13 -20.78
CA ARG A 118 1.77 1.11 -19.96
C ARG A 118 3.29 1.26 -20.01
N VAL A 119 3.85 1.52 -21.22
CA VAL A 119 5.26 1.88 -21.39
C VAL A 119 5.61 3.07 -20.50
N ARG A 120 4.81 4.13 -20.57
CA ARG A 120 5.03 5.33 -19.74
C ARG A 120 4.95 5.05 -18.25
N GLN A 121 4.00 4.23 -17.82
CA GLN A 121 3.86 3.81 -16.42
C GLN A 121 5.11 3.06 -15.91
N ILE A 122 5.69 2.20 -16.73
CA ILE A 122 6.97 1.52 -16.41
C ILE A 122 8.13 2.52 -16.34
N GLU A 123 8.20 3.49 -17.25
CA GLU A 123 9.25 4.53 -17.24
C GLU A 123 9.19 5.37 -15.96
N LEU A 124 7.99 5.77 -15.50
CA LEU A 124 7.80 6.49 -14.24
C LEU A 124 8.19 5.63 -13.02
N ALA A 125 7.91 4.33 -13.07
CA ALA A 125 8.35 3.40 -12.02
C ALA A 125 9.87 3.28 -11.96
N LEU A 126 10.54 3.16 -13.10
CA LEU A 126 12.01 3.13 -13.19
C LEU A 126 12.63 4.42 -12.66
N GLU A 127 12.03 5.58 -12.96
CA GLU A 127 12.50 6.86 -12.45
C GLU A 127 12.42 6.90 -10.91
N ARG A 128 11.30 6.51 -10.32
CA ARG A 128 11.16 6.48 -8.86
C ARG A 128 12.11 5.52 -8.17
N LEU A 129 12.43 4.39 -8.79
CA LEU A 129 13.41 3.46 -8.22
C LEU A 129 14.81 4.05 -8.13
N ARG A 130 15.17 5.02 -8.99
CA ARG A 130 16.45 5.75 -8.93
C ARG A 130 16.55 6.65 -7.69
N TRP A 131 15.43 7.04 -7.10
CA TRP A 131 15.41 7.88 -5.89
C TRP A 131 15.63 7.09 -4.61
N LEU A 132 15.52 5.76 -4.68
CA LEU A 132 15.70 4.92 -3.51
C LEU A 132 17.19 4.80 -3.16
N PRO A 133 17.58 5.06 -1.91
CA PRO A 133 18.93 4.79 -1.47
C PRO A 133 19.19 3.29 -1.40
N PRO A 134 20.43 2.85 -1.52
CA PRO A 134 20.79 1.45 -1.34
C PRO A 134 20.44 1.00 0.09
N LEU A 135 19.74 -0.13 0.21
CA LEU A 135 19.47 -0.77 1.50
C LEU A 135 20.75 -1.39 2.04
N ARG A 136 21.34 -0.74 3.05
CA ARG A 136 22.58 -1.21 3.70
C ARG A 136 22.33 -2.04 4.96
N SER A 137 21.08 -2.15 5.38
CA SER A 137 20.69 -2.91 6.58
C SER A 137 20.38 -4.34 6.22
N GLU A 138 20.67 -5.29 7.14
CA GLU A 138 20.32 -6.70 7.01
C GLU A 138 18.79 -6.94 6.95
N LYS A 139 18.01 -6.00 7.43
CA LYS A 139 16.54 -6.04 7.40
C LYS A 139 15.98 -4.69 7.00
N ALA A 140 14.83 -4.71 6.32
CA ALA A 140 14.07 -3.51 5.99
C ALA A 140 12.57 -3.84 5.87
N VAL A 141 11.74 -2.82 6.06
CA VAL A 141 10.31 -2.85 5.70
C VAL A 141 10.11 -1.93 4.50
N VAL A 142 9.47 -2.45 3.48
CA VAL A 142 9.16 -1.71 2.24
C VAL A 142 7.65 -1.71 2.02
N ILE A 143 7.10 -0.54 1.81
CA ILE A 143 5.67 -0.31 1.65
C ILE A 143 5.43 0.34 0.29
N ASN A 144 4.66 -0.32 -0.57
CA ASN A 144 4.20 0.29 -1.81
C ASN A 144 2.73 0.71 -1.67
N ILE A 145 2.50 2.02 -1.66
CA ILE A 145 1.18 2.62 -1.41
C ILE A 145 0.13 2.16 -2.43
N PRO A 146 0.33 2.25 -3.77
CA PRO A 146 -0.67 1.85 -4.77
C PRO A 146 -1.00 0.36 -4.76
N GLU A 147 -0.07 -0.46 -4.29
CA GLU A 147 -0.24 -1.90 -4.18
C GLU A 147 -1.01 -2.31 -2.92
N PHE A 148 -1.07 -1.41 -1.94
CA PHE A 148 -1.58 -1.69 -0.59
C PHE A 148 -0.86 -2.89 0.06
N ARG A 149 0.47 -2.95 -0.12
CA ARG A 149 1.31 -4.05 0.36
C ARG A 149 2.50 -3.55 1.15
N LEU A 150 2.79 -4.29 2.21
CA LEU A 150 4.02 -4.22 2.98
C LEU A 150 4.82 -5.50 2.76
N ARG A 151 6.14 -5.35 2.58
CA ARG A 151 7.09 -6.46 2.56
C ARG A 151 8.17 -6.23 3.60
N ALA A 152 8.40 -7.23 4.42
CA ALA A 152 9.55 -7.27 5.31
C ALA A 152 10.66 -8.09 4.64
N LEU A 153 11.83 -7.48 4.50
CA LEU A 153 12.94 -7.98 3.70
C LEU A 153 14.12 -8.35 4.60
N GLU A 154 14.76 -9.48 4.31
CA GLU A 154 16.15 -9.73 4.71
C GLU A 154 17.08 -9.45 3.53
N VAL A 155 18.17 -8.76 3.82
CA VAL A 155 19.20 -8.41 2.84
C VAL A 155 20.48 -9.16 3.21
N ARG A 156 20.94 -10.05 2.33
CA ARG A 156 22.20 -10.78 2.48
C ARG A 156 23.00 -10.65 1.19
N ASP A 157 24.24 -10.30 1.29
CA ASP A 157 25.15 -10.16 0.14
C ASP A 157 24.59 -9.26 -0.98
N GLY A 158 23.87 -8.21 -0.59
CA GLY A 158 23.21 -7.30 -1.51
C GLY A 158 21.92 -7.83 -2.17
N ALA A 159 21.51 -9.06 -1.88
CA ALA A 159 20.25 -9.64 -2.33
C ALA A 159 19.18 -9.50 -1.25
N ALA A 160 18.02 -8.94 -1.63
CA ALA A 160 16.87 -8.83 -0.76
C ALA A 160 15.91 -10.01 -0.98
N ALA A 161 15.54 -10.69 0.11
CA ALA A 161 14.54 -11.74 0.12
C ALA A 161 13.31 -11.32 0.93
N VAL A 162 12.12 -11.50 0.40
CA VAL A 162 10.87 -11.26 1.12
C VAL A 162 10.66 -12.37 2.14
N ARG A 163 10.59 -11.99 3.43
CA ARG A 163 10.30 -12.91 4.54
C ARG A 163 8.86 -12.87 4.98
N LEU A 164 8.24 -11.70 4.81
CA LEU A 164 6.85 -11.49 5.17
C LEU A 164 6.22 -10.51 4.18
N GLY A 165 5.05 -10.85 3.69
CA GLY A 165 4.23 -9.97 2.86
C GLY A 165 2.82 -9.90 3.41
N MET A 166 2.24 -8.70 3.50
CA MET A 166 0.88 -8.51 4.01
C MET A 166 0.16 -7.34 3.36
N ASN A 167 -1.16 -7.37 3.45
CA ASN A 167 -1.97 -6.22 3.05
C ASN A 167 -1.83 -5.08 4.07
N ILE A 168 -2.01 -3.87 3.59
CA ILE A 168 -2.06 -2.67 4.43
C ILE A 168 -3.24 -1.79 4.02
N ILE A 169 -3.61 -0.88 4.94
CA ILE A 169 -4.54 0.20 4.68
C ILE A 169 -3.77 1.51 4.80
N VAL A 170 -3.88 2.36 3.78
CA VAL A 170 -3.19 3.66 3.70
C VAL A 170 -4.18 4.82 3.78
N GLY A 171 -3.69 6.04 3.79
CA GLY A 171 -4.49 7.26 3.84
C GLY A 171 -5.42 7.45 2.66
N ARG A 172 -6.52 8.18 2.87
CA ARG A 172 -7.53 8.49 1.84
C ARG A 172 -6.94 9.37 0.75
N ALA A 173 -7.19 8.99 -0.50
CA ALA A 173 -6.60 9.62 -1.69
C ALA A 173 -6.78 11.13 -1.77
N LEU A 174 -7.94 11.67 -1.40
CA LEU A 174 -8.25 13.09 -1.60
C LEU A 174 -8.03 13.96 -0.35
N VAL A 175 -7.88 13.36 0.84
CA VAL A 175 -7.98 14.11 2.10
C VAL A 175 -6.77 13.91 3.01
N THR A 176 -6.27 12.67 3.14
CA THR A 176 -5.26 12.31 4.15
C THR A 176 -4.28 11.28 3.59
N GLN A 177 -3.63 11.63 2.48
CA GLN A 177 -2.67 10.74 1.81
C GLN A 177 -1.55 10.32 2.75
N THR A 178 -1.14 9.05 2.69
CA THR A 178 0.11 8.59 3.30
C THR A 178 1.27 9.17 2.50
N PRO A 179 2.20 9.91 3.12
CA PRO A 179 3.34 10.49 2.41
C PRO A 179 4.37 9.41 2.04
N MET A 180 5.15 9.69 1.00
CA MET A 180 6.37 8.93 0.68
C MET A 180 7.52 9.44 1.56
N PHE A 181 8.21 8.55 2.24
CA PHE A 181 9.39 8.88 3.04
C PHE A 181 10.23 7.64 3.37
N ILE A 182 11.43 7.88 3.86
CA ILE A 182 12.29 6.86 4.42
C ILE A 182 12.47 7.20 5.89
N GLY A 183 12.08 6.24 6.73
CA GLY A 183 12.18 6.36 8.18
C GLY A 183 12.95 5.20 8.81
N SER A 184 13.12 5.25 10.11
CA SER A 184 13.72 4.18 10.89
C SER A 184 12.82 3.81 12.05
N MET A 185 12.30 2.57 12.05
CA MET A 185 11.57 2.02 13.18
C MET A 185 12.52 1.81 14.35
N ARG A 186 12.18 2.33 15.53
CA ARG A 186 13.02 2.28 16.73
C ARG A 186 12.46 1.43 17.84
N HIS A 187 11.14 1.34 17.94
CA HIS A 187 10.49 0.57 18.99
C HIS A 187 9.07 0.18 18.58
N VAL A 188 8.54 -0.74 19.35
CA VAL A 188 7.16 -1.21 19.26
C VAL A 188 6.47 -0.85 20.57
N GLU A 189 5.29 -0.24 20.50
CA GLU A 189 4.42 0.04 21.63
C GLU A 189 3.29 -1.00 21.64
N PHE A 190 3.12 -1.69 22.75
CA PHE A 190 2.03 -2.64 23.00
C PHE A 190 0.96 -2.00 23.88
N SER A 191 -0.29 -2.39 23.67
CA SER A 191 -1.46 -1.81 24.32
C SER A 191 -1.40 -0.27 24.36
N PRO A 192 -1.23 0.39 23.19
CA PRO A 192 -0.96 1.83 23.14
C PRO A 192 -2.20 2.65 23.48
N TYR A 193 -2.02 3.82 24.09
CA TYR A 193 -3.00 4.88 23.98
C TYR A 193 -3.05 5.41 22.55
N TRP A 194 -4.24 5.65 22.02
CA TRP A 194 -4.37 6.45 20.82
C TRP A 194 -4.56 7.93 21.19
N ASN A 195 -3.50 8.70 21.17
CA ASN A 195 -3.59 10.15 21.27
C ASN A 195 -4.17 10.67 19.95
N VAL A 196 -5.39 11.17 20.00
CA VAL A 196 -6.12 11.61 18.81
C VAL A 196 -5.49 12.91 18.27
N PRO A 197 -5.06 12.94 17.00
CA PRO A 197 -4.55 14.17 16.40
C PRO A 197 -5.57 15.30 16.46
N ALA A 198 -5.11 16.53 16.69
CA ALA A 198 -5.98 17.70 16.82
C ALA A 198 -6.90 17.92 15.61
N SER A 199 -6.43 17.56 14.41
CA SER A 199 -7.22 17.63 13.18
C SER A 199 -8.42 16.67 13.20
N ILE A 200 -8.23 15.43 13.70
CA ILE A 200 -9.29 14.43 13.86
C ILE A 200 -10.21 14.84 15.02
N ALA A 201 -9.64 15.28 16.14
CA ALA A 201 -10.43 15.75 17.28
C ALA A 201 -11.42 16.83 16.87
N ARG A 202 -10.96 17.86 16.15
CA ARG A 202 -11.81 18.98 15.69
C ARG A 202 -12.83 18.57 14.63
N LYS A 203 -12.41 17.78 13.63
CA LYS A 203 -13.27 17.45 12.49
C LYS A 203 -14.25 16.31 12.75
N GLU A 204 -13.93 15.40 13.67
CA GLU A 204 -14.71 14.16 13.85
C GLU A 204 -15.19 13.96 15.28
N ILE A 205 -14.31 14.13 16.29
CA ILE A 205 -14.67 13.79 17.67
C ILE A 205 -15.60 14.83 18.27
N ILE A 206 -15.25 16.13 18.22
CA ILE A 206 -16.10 17.21 18.74
C ILE A 206 -17.51 17.18 18.14
N PRO A 207 -17.73 17.09 16.82
CA PRO A 207 -19.07 16.97 16.25
C PRO A 207 -19.83 15.73 16.69
N LYS A 208 -19.15 14.61 16.96
CA LYS A 208 -19.79 13.40 17.50
C LYS A 208 -20.21 13.59 18.95
N LEU A 209 -19.34 14.15 19.78
CA LEU A 209 -19.62 14.38 21.21
C LEU A 209 -20.74 15.40 21.42
N ARG A 210 -20.85 16.43 20.58
CA ARG A 210 -21.99 17.38 20.62
C ARG A 210 -23.32 16.71 20.30
N ARG A 211 -23.33 15.70 19.41
CA ARG A 211 -24.54 14.94 19.06
C ARG A 211 -24.86 13.85 20.05
N ASP A 212 -23.84 13.21 20.60
CA ASP A 212 -23.93 12.07 21.48
C ASP A 212 -22.79 12.09 22.51
N PRO A 213 -22.99 12.71 23.68
CA PRO A 213 -21.97 12.75 24.74
C PRO A 213 -21.54 11.36 25.21
N ALA A 214 -22.41 10.34 25.14
CA ALA A 214 -22.09 8.98 25.52
C ALA A 214 -21.05 8.32 24.60
N TYR A 215 -20.77 8.91 23.44
CA TYR A 215 -19.72 8.47 22.50
C TYR A 215 -18.35 8.38 23.19
N LEU A 216 -18.01 9.34 24.09
CA LEU A 216 -16.72 9.35 24.79
C LEU A 216 -16.52 8.06 25.62
N ALA A 217 -17.52 7.72 26.44
CA ALA A 217 -17.47 6.53 27.30
C ALA A 217 -17.55 5.24 26.46
N ARG A 218 -18.41 5.20 25.45
CA ARG A 218 -18.58 4.03 24.56
C ARG A 218 -17.31 3.68 23.80
N GLU A 219 -16.55 4.68 23.39
CA GLU A 219 -15.27 4.50 22.69
C GLU A 219 -14.07 4.46 23.66
N GLU A 220 -14.30 4.40 24.96
CA GLU A 220 -13.25 4.34 26.00
C GLU A 220 -12.26 5.51 25.89
N MET A 221 -12.76 6.70 25.54
CA MET A 221 -11.98 7.92 25.43
C MET A 221 -11.98 8.75 26.69
N GLU A 222 -10.98 9.61 26.83
CA GLU A 222 -10.84 10.55 27.94
C GLU A 222 -10.15 11.83 27.48
N PHE A 223 -10.45 12.95 28.13
CA PHE A 223 -9.74 14.21 27.93
C PHE A 223 -8.53 14.28 28.87
N VAL A 224 -7.45 14.86 28.38
CA VAL A 224 -6.19 15.04 29.10
C VAL A 224 -5.72 16.48 28.97
N GLY A 225 -5.51 17.14 30.09
CA GLY A 225 -5.00 18.51 30.17
C GLY A 225 -4.09 18.71 31.38
N ALA A 226 -3.70 19.98 31.64
CA ALA A 226 -2.87 20.33 32.78
C ALA A 226 -3.49 19.94 34.13
N GLY A 227 -4.83 19.94 34.23
CA GLY A 227 -5.59 19.51 35.43
C GLY A 227 -5.74 18.02 35.59
N GLY A 228 -5.13 17.19 34.73
CA GLY A 228 -5.24 15.74 34.77
C GLY A 228 -6.18 15.17 33.71
N VAL A 229 -6.87 14.08 34.06
CA VAL A 229 -7.77 13.33 33.19
C VAL A 229 -9.22 13.60 33.60
N THR A 230 -10.09 13.87 32.61
CA THR A 230 -11.54 13.96 32.82
C THR A 230 -12.31 13.22 31.72
N THR A 231 -13.48 12.72 32.08
CA THR A 231 -14.45 12.09 31.15
C THR A 231 -15.74 12.89 31.01
N GLU A 232 -15.79 14.09 31.58
CA GLU A 232 -16.94 14.97 31.52
C GLU A 232 -17.05 15.63 30.15
N VAL A 233 -18.15 15.42 29.47
CA VAL A 233 -18.47 16.04 28.20
C VAL A 233 -19.32 17.28 28.45
N SER A 234 -18.67 18.43 28.53
CA SER A 234 -19.31 19.77 28.64
C SER A 234 -18.89 20.63 27.43
N GLU A 235 -19.64 21.67 27.11
CA GLU A 235 -19.27 22.59 26.04
C GLU A 235 -17.93 23.27 26.34
N GLU A 236 -17.64 23.59 27.60
CA GLU A 236 -16.37 24.14 28.04
C GLU A 236 -15.19 23.21 27.69
N ASN A 237 -15.30 21.90 27.98
CA ASN A 237 -14.29 20.92 27.65
C ASN A 237 -14.15 20.72 26.13
N LEU A 238 -15.25 20.80 25.37
CA LEU A 238 -15.21 20.70 23.90
C LEU A 238 -14.55 21.93 23.26
N GLU A 239 -14.79 23.12 23.81
CA GLU A 239 -14.10 24.34 23.38
C GLU A 239 -12.61 24.31 23.76
N ALA A 240 -12.27 23.87 24.98
CA ALA A 240 -10.88 23.70 25.40
C ALA A 240 -10.13 22.66 24.49
N LEU A 241 -10.83 21.58 24.09
CA LEU A 241 -10.30 20.62 23.09
C LEU A 241 -10.12 21.30 21.73
N ALA A 242 -11.06 22.13 21.30
CA ALA A 242 -10.96 22.86 20.02
C ALA A 242 -9.78 23.85 20.00
N ARG A 243 -9.50 24.53 21.13
CA ARG A 243 -8.35 25.42 21.30
C ARG A 243 -7.03 24.68 21.50
N GLY A 244 -7.07 23.37 21.83
CA GLY A 244 -5.88 22.54 22.08
C GLY A 244 -5.35 22.61 23.52
N GLU A 245 -6.10 23.19 24.45
CA GLU A 245 -5.85 23.21 25.91
C GLU A 245 -6.09 21.84 26.52
N LEU A 246 -7.09 21.11 26.01
CA LEU A 246 -7.29 19.69 26.24
C LEU A 246 -6.90 18.87 25.01
N ARG A 247 -6.52 17.64 25.25
CA ARG A 247 -6.35 16.59 24.22
C ARG A 247 -7.33 15.47 24.51
N VAL A 248 -7.77 14.74 23.50
CA VAL A 248 -8.53 13.52 23.68
C VAL A 248 -7.65 12.32 23.32
N ARG A 249 -7.73 11.28 24.15
CA ARG A 249 -7.07 10.00 23.86
C ARG A 249 -8.02 8.83 24.08
N GLN A 250 -7.81 7.76 23.36
CA GLN A 250 -8.50 6.49 23.56
C GLN A 250 -7.62 5.55 24.39
N ARG A 251 -8.19 4.92 25.38
CA ARG A 251 -7.49 3.97 26.26
C ARG A 251 -7.12 2.69 25.51
N PRO A 252 -6.08 1.95 25.96
CA PRO A 252 -5.81 0.60 25.50
C PRO A 252 -7.02 -0.30 25.63
N GLY A 253 -7.24 -1.18 24.66
CA GLY A 253 -8.37 -2.11 24.69
C GLY A 253 -8.80 -2.57 23.29
N PRO A 254 -9.78 -3.48 23.22
CA PRO A 254 -10.20 -4.08 21.94
C PRO A 254 -10.85 -3.08 20.97
N ARG A 255 -11.33 -1.95 21.47
CA ARG A 255 -11.92 -0.87 20.65
C ARG A 255 -10.92 0.19 20.21
N ASN A 256 -9.68 0.14 20.74
CA ASN A 256 -8.68 1.14 20.39
C ASN A 256 -8.40 1.14 18.88
N ALA A 257 -8.44 2.32 18.27
CA ALA A 257 -8.25 2.48 16.83
C ALA A 257 -6.87 1.99 16.34
N LEU A 258 -5.86 1.99 17.23
CA LEU A 258 -4.52 1.46 16.94
C LEU A 258 -4.41 -0.05 17.19
N GLY A 259 -5.48 -0.69 17.69
CA GLY A 259 -5.43 -2.08 18.13
C GLY A 259 -4.44 -2.29 19.28
N GLY A 260 -3.90 -3.50 19.40
CA GLY A 260 -2.99 -3.88 20.49
C GLY A 260 -1.52 -3.49 20.27
N ILE A 261 -1.13 -2.94 19.11
CA ILE A 261 0.27 -2.71 18.79
C ILE A 261 0.48 -1.56 17.81
N LYS A 262 1.54 -0.78 18.03
CA LYS A 262 2.00 0.33 17.19
C LYS A 262 3.51 0.23 16.98
N PHE A 263 3.96 0.36 15.74
CA PHE A 263 5.36 0.38 15.34
C PHE A 263 5.78 1.83 15.10
N VAL A 264 6.72 2.29 15.90
CA VAL A 264 7.08 3.71 15.97
C VAL A 264 8.33 3.98 15.14
N LEU A 265 8.17 4.87 14.18
CA LEU A 265 9.25 5.40 13.34
C LEU A 265 9.20 6.93 13.45
N PRO A 266 10.11 7.57 14.22
CA PRO A 266 10.11 9.02 14.39
C PRO A 266 10.23 9.74 13.04
N ASN A 267 9.30 10.64 12.77
CA ASN A 267 9.25 11.49 11.57
C ASN A 267 8.38 12.72 11.84
N ASP A 268 8.55 13.77 11.02
CA ASP A 268 7.83 15.06 11.17
C ASP A 268 6.38 15.02 10.64
N MET A 269 5.94 13.89 10.09
CA MET A 269 4.61 13.72 9.50
C MET A 269 3.65 12.95 10.42
N ASP A 270 4.08 12.54 11.60
CA ASP A 270 3.31 11.72 12.57
C ASP A 270 2.76 10.41 11.97
N VAL A 271 3.47 9.81 11.01
CA VAL A 271 3.09 8.54 10.39
C VAL A 271 3.74 7.37 11.12
N TYR A 272 2.95 6.37 11.42
CA TYR A 272 3.39 5.13 12.05
C TYR A 272 2.59 3.93 11.48
N LEU A 273 3.07 2.71 11.77
CA LEU A 273 2.33 1.49 11.44
C LEU A 273 1.62 1.01 12.71
N HIS A 274 0.42 0.44 12.54
CA HIS A 274 -0.33 -0.05 13.69
C HIS A 274 -1.34 -1.15 13.31
N HIS A 275 -1.77 -1.90 14.30
CA HIS A 275 -2.90 -2.83 14.19
C HIS A 275 -4.23 -2.07 14.07
N THR A 276 -5.32 -2.78 13.85
CA THR A 276 -6.67 -2.21 13.82
C THR A 276 -7.74 -3.26 14.15
N PRO A 277 -8.80 -2.93 14.90
CA PRO A 277 -9.93 -3.83 15.05
C PRO A 277 -10.77 -4.00 13.76
N SER A 278 -10.58 -3.12 12.75
CA SER A 278 -11.33 -3.15 11.48
C SER A 278 -10.71 -4.11 10.46
N VAL A 279 -10.43 -5.35 10.86
CA VAL A 279 -9.72 -6.35 10.04
C VAL A 279 -10.42 -6.70 8.73
N ARG A 280 -11.77 -6.61 8.67
CA ARG A 280 -12.54 -6.87 7.45
C ARG A 280 -12.18 -5.95 6.26
N LEU A 281 -11.59 -4.80 6.54
CA LEU A 281 -11.20 -3.85 5.50
C LEU A 281 -10.00 -4.33 4.67
N PHE A 282 -9.22 -5.29 5.17
CA PHE A 282 -8.11 -5.87 4.43
C PHE A 282 -8.56 -6.76 3.26
N ALA A 283 -9.80 -7.28 3.28
CA ALA A 283 -10.39 -8.04 2.20
C ALA A 283 -10.78 -7.19 0.98
N GLN A 284 -10.81 -5.86 1.12
CA GLN A 284 -11.14 -4.97 0.01
C GLN A 284 -9.98 -4.89 -0.99
N SER A 285 -10.27 -4.81 -2.28
CA SER A 285 -9.26 -4.60 -3.33
C SER A 285 -8.63 -3.20 -3.24
N ARG A 286 -9.40 -2.18 -2.89
CA ARG A 286 -8.93 -0.81 -2.61
C ARG A 286 -8.94 -0.55 -1.11
N ARG A 287 -7.82 -0.06 -0.57
CA ARG A 287 -7.59 0.05 0.88
C ARG A 287 -7.05 1.42 1.31
N ASP A 288 -7.55 2.49 0.75
CA ASP A 288 -7.23 3.88 1.14
C ASP A 288 -8.30 4.44 2.11
N PHE A 289 -8.27 3.98 3.36
CA PHE A 289 -9.31 4.31 4.36
C PHE A 289 -8.81 5.05 5.59
N SER A 290 -7.47 5.14 5.81
CA SER A 290 -6.90 5.73 7.01
C SER A 290 -6.79 7.26 6.94
N HIS A 291 -6.36 7.86 8.04
CA HIS A 291 -6.05 9.30 8.13
C HIS A 291 -4.55 9.60 7.88
N GLY A 292 -3.85 8.71 7.18
CA GLY A 292 -2.43 8.88 6.84
C GLY A 292 -1.55 7.78 7.41
N CYS A 293 -1.80 7.33 8.66
CA CYS A 293 -1.09 6.19 9.24
C CYS A 293 -1.40 4.88 8.52
N ILE A 294 -0.52 3.89 8.65
CA ILE A 294 -0.56 2.64 7.91
C ILE A 294 -1.05 1.52 8.83
N ARG A 295 -2.22 0.95 8.51
CA ARG A 295 -2.73 -0.23 9.24
C ARG A 295 -2.15 -1.48 8.63
N VAL A 296 -1.70 -2.42 9.47
CA VAL A 296 -1.08 -3.68 9.04
C VAL A 296 -2.01 -4.86 9.35
N GLU A 297 -2.10 -5.80 8.40
CA GLU A 297 -2.98 -6.98 8.48
C GLU A 297 -2.47 -8.03 9.47
N ALA A 298 -1.16 -8.28 9.49
CA ALA A 298 -0.49 -9.30 10.28
C ALA A 298 0.51 -8.67 11.28
N PRO A 299 0.00 -7.99 12.35
CA PRO A 299 0.84 -7.24 13.28
C PRO A 299 1.74 -8.11 14.16
N VAL A 300 1.31 -9.32 14.50
CA VAL A 300 2.10 -10.27 15.31
C VAL A 300 3.31 -10.75 14.53
N GLU A 301 3.13 -11.14 13.27
CA GLU A 301 4.19 -11.59 12.37
C GLU A 301 5.19 -10.46 12.11
N LEU A 302 4.69 -9.22 11.95
CA LEU A 302 5.56 -8.06 11.81
C LEU A 302 6.36 -7.82 13.09
N ALA A 303 5.75 -7.93 14.28
CA ALA A 303 6.43 -7.80 15.56
C ALA A 303 7.52 -8.85 15.72
N ARG A 304 7.22 -10.12 15.39
CA ARG A 304 8.22 -11.21 15.40
C ARG A 304 9.40 -10.92 14.48
N PHE A 305 9.13 -10.39 13.28
CA PHE A 305 10.19 -10.03 12.33
C PHE A 305 11.08 -8.90 12.85
N VAL A 306 10.51 -7.82 13.39
CA VAL A 306 11.28 -6.64 13.82
C VAL A 306 11.99 -6.86 15.16
N LEU A 307 11.45 -7.69 16.05
CA LEU A 307 12.02 -8.04 17.34
C LEU A 307 12.86 -9.34 17.28
N ALA A 308 13.02 -9.95 16.11
CA ALA A 308 13.80 -11.17 15.96
C ALA A 308 15.23 -10.98 16.48
N GLY A 309 15.70 -11.98 17.27
CA GLY A 309 16.99 -11.93 17.95
C GLY A 309 16.92 -11.45 19.40
N GLN A 310 15.77 -10.96 19.85
CA GLN A 310 15.47 -10.66 21.26
C GLN A 310 14.65 -11.82 21.84
N GLN A 311 15.30 -12.69 22.60
CA GLN A 311 14.72 -13.97 23.05
C GLN A 311 13.47 -13.79 23.93
N GLU A 312 13.39 -12.66 24.65
CA GLU A 312 12.24 -12.32 25.49
C GLU A 312 10.96 -12.00 24.70
N TRP A 313 11.05 -11.70 23.38
CA TRP A 313 9.91 -11.33 22.54
C TRP A 313 9.48 -12.47 21.61
N ASN A 314 9.08 -13.60 22.19
CA ASN A 314 8.42 -14.68 21.46
C ASN A 314 6.95 -14.31 21.14
N GLU A 315 6.27 -15.15 20.37
CA GLU A 315 4.89 -14.92 19.95
C GLU A 315 3.91 -14.81 21.12
N GLU A 316 4.05 -15.70 22.11
CA GLU A 316 3.21 -15.72 23.31
C GLU A 316 3.31 -14.39 24.08
N ARG A 317 4.53 -13.90 24.29
CA ARG A 317 4.74 -12.62 24.96
C ARG A 317 4.23 -11.44 24.16
N ILE A 318 4.37 -11.45 22.82
CA ILE A 318 3.80 -10.41 21.94
C ILE A 318 2.29 -10.37 22.09
N LEU A 319 1.61 -11.52 22.00
CA LEU A 319 0.16 -11.62 22.17
C LEU A 319 -0.30 -11.17 23.55
N ALA A 320 0.41 -11.62 24.61
CA ALA A 320 0.13 -11.20 25.97
C ALA A 320 0.27 -9.68 26.14
N ALA A 321 1.33 -9.07 25.61
CA ALA A 321 1.57 -7.63 25.67
C ALA A 321 0.52 -6.83 24.88
N MET A 322 0.05 -7.35 23.74
CA MET A 322 -1.02 -6.74 22.94
C MET A 322 -2.37 -6.75 23.66
N ALA A 323 -2.61 -7.73 24.53
CA ALA A 323 -3.85 -7.90 25.27
C ALA A 323 -3.80 -7.33 26.72
N ALA A 324 -2.64 -6.88 27.18
CA ALA A 324 -2.41 -6.51 28.58
C ALA A 324 -3.26 -5.32 29.08
N GLY A 325 -3.76 -4.47 28.17
CA GLY A 325 -4.48 -3.24 28.54
C GLY A 325 -3.62 -2.17 29.21
N THR A 326 -2.34 -2.46 29.43
CA THR A 326 -1.36 -1.56 30.04
C THR A 326 -0.21 -1.30 29.03
N PRO A 327 0.10 -0.05 28.71
CA PRO A 327 1.14 0.28 27.76
C PRO A 327 2.50 -0.27 28.12
N SER A 328 3.17 -0.87 27.18
CA SER A 328 4.56 -1.30 27.30
C SER A 328 5.34 -1.07 26.00
N THR A 329 6.65 -1.02 26.06
CA THR A 329 7.50 -0.68 24.91
C THR A 329 8.64 -1.69 24.79
N ALA A 330 8.80 -2.22 23.58
CA ALA A 330 9.97 -3.01 23.18
C ALA A 330 10.85 -2.19 22.23
N ARG A 331 12.08 -1.88 22.64
CA ARG A 331 13.05 -1.21 21.77
C ARG A 331 13.68 -2.21 20.83
N LEU A 332 13.85 -1.85 19.56
CA LEU A 332 14.59 -2.67 18.63
C LEU A 332 16.08 -2.62 18.98
N ALA A 333 16.78 -3.76 18.87
CA ALA A 333 18.22 -3.84 19.09
C ALA A 333 19.00 -2.93 18.12
N ARG A 334 18.49 -2.76 16.90
CA ARG A 334 19.00 -1.80 15.90
C ARG A 334 17.83 -1.12 15.22
N PRO A 335 17.91 0.17 14.88
CA PRO A 335 16.89 0.84 14.07
C PRO A 335 16.70 0.12 12.74
N LEU A 336 15.44 -0.11 12.35
CA LEU A 336 15.08 -0.85 11.15
C LEU A 336 14.56 0.11 10.08
N PRO A 337 15.19 0.18 8.89
CA PRO A 337 14.72 1.04 7.80
C PRO A 337 13.31 0.69 7.37
N VAL A 338 12.48 1.72 7.20
CA VAL A 338 11.13 1.65 6.64
C VAL A 338 11.06 2.58 5.45
N VAL A 339 10.83 2.02 4.28
CA VAL A 339 10.69 2.74 3.02
C VAL A 339 9.21 2.77 2.63
N VAL A 340 8.61 3.94 2.69
CA VAL A 340 7.25 4.18 2.18
C VAL A 340 7.39 4.87 0.84
N PHE A 341 7.08 4.14 -0.23
CA PHE A 341 7.25 4.63 -1.59
C PHE A 341 5.98 4.44 -2.43
N TYR A 342 6.02 4.92 -3.65
CA TYR A 342 4.89 4.92 -4.55
C TYR A 342 5.33 4.48 -5.94
N THR A 343 4.89 3.31 -6.39
CA THR A 343 5.04 2.90 -7.77
C THR A 343 3.79 2.21 -8.26
N THR A 344 3.40 2.51 -9.48
CA THR A 344 2.21 1.98 -10.12
C THR A 344 2.54 0.87 -11.13
N ALA A 345 3.82 0.59 -11.36
CA ALA A 345 4.27 -0.58 -12.10
C ALA A 345 5.34 -1.32 -11.30
N LEU A 346 5.23 -2.65 -11.26
CA LEU A 346 6.21 -3.54 -10.64
C LEU A 346 6.26 -4.86 -11.42
N VAL A 347 7.37 -5.59 -11.27
CA VAL A 347 7.56 -6.88 -11.93
C VAL A 347 7.88 -7.92 -10.86
N GLU A 348 7.11 -9.00 -10.86
CA GLU A 348 7.34 -10.15 -9.97
C GLU A 348 8.46 -11.06 -10.49
N GLU A 349 8.80 -12.10 -9.70
CA GLU A 349 9.90 -13.01 -10.02
C GLU A 349 9.69 -13.81 -11.30
N ASP A 350 8.45 -14.08 -11.64
CA ASP A 350 8.03 -14.78 -12.86
C ASP A 350 7.96 -13.89 -14.12
N GLY A 351 8.33 -12.61 -14.00
CA GLY A 351 8.33 -11.64 -15.10
C GLY A 351 6.96 -11.01 -15.40
N ARG A 352 5.92 -11.34 -14.64
CA ARG A 352 4.61 -10.67 -14.79
C ARG A 352 4.69 -9.23 -14.33
N VAL A 353 4.13 -8.33 -15.13
CA VAL A 353 4.06 -6.90 -14.82
C VAL A 353 2.73 -6.58 -14.17
N PHE A 354 2.79 -5.94 -13.02
CA PHE A 354 1.64 -5.42 -12.32
C PHE A 354 1.49 -3.93 -12.63
N PHE A 355 0.28 -3.53 -12.98
CA PHE A 355 -0.09 -2.15 -13.22
C PHE A 355 -1.17 -1.73 -12.24
N LEU A 356 -0.83 -0.85 -11.35
CA LEU A 356 -1.67 -0.43 -10.26
C LEU A 356 -2.30 0.94 -10.55
N PRO A 357 -3.49 1.22 -10.02
CA PRO A 357 -4.09 2.54 -10.14
C PRO A 357 -3.23 3.63 -9.49
N ASP A 358 -3.12 4.78 -10.15
CA ASP A 358 -2.49 6.00 -9.58
C ASP A 358 -3.44 6.66 -8.58
N ILE A 359 -3.62 6.02 -7.41
CA ILE A 359 -4.64 6.40 -6.42
C ILE A 359 -4.47 7.81 -5.85
N TYR A 360 -3.25 8.34 -5.84
CA TYR A 360 -2.92 9.68 -5.35
C TYR A 360 -2.60 10.69 -6.45
N GLY A 361 -2.57 10.26 -7.71
CA GLY A 361 -2.26 11.11 -8.85
C GLY A 361 -0.78 11.46 -9.00
N HIS A 362 0.12 10.73 -8.31
CA HIS A 362 1.55 11.03 -8.32
C HIS A 362 2.24 10.73 -9.65
N ASP A 363 1.70 9.82 -10.48
CA ASP A 363 2.22 9.59 -11.84
C ASP A 363 2.03 10.83 -12.71
N ARG A 364 0.84 11.43 -12.64
CA ARG A 364 0.54 12.67 -13.39
C ARG A 364 1.44 13.83 -12.98
N VAL A 365 1.73 13.95 -11.68
CA VAL A 365 2.63 15.00 -11.15
C VAL A 365 4.05 14.78 -11.65
N LEU A 366 4.57 13.55 -11.53
CA LEU A 366 5.92 13.22 -12.01
C LEU A 366 6.04 13.40 -13.52
N GLU A 367 5.05 12.93 -14.28
CA GLU A 367 5.07 13.08 -15.73
C GLU A 367 5.14 14.54 -16.17
N ARG A 368 4.37 15.42 -15.54
CA ARG A 368 4.44 16.86 -15.80
C ARG A 368 5.84 17.41 -15.51
N ALA A 369 6.39 17.11 -14.34
CA ALA A 369 7.71 17.57 -13.94
C ALA A 369 8.84 17.07 -14.87
N LEU A 370 8.70 15.89 -15.49
CA LEU A 370 9.66 15.36 -16.46
C LEU A 370 9.53 15.98 -17.85
N ARG A 371 8.35 16.50 -18.22
CA ARG A 371 8.13 17.20 -19.50
C ARG A 371 8.60 18.65 -19.50
N GLU A 372 8.62 19.27 -18.31
CA GLU A 372 9.03 20.66 -18.11
C GLU A 372 10.55 20.85 -17.98
N ARG A 373 11.32 19.75 -18.06
CA ARG A 373 12.79 19.73 -18.09
C ARG A 373 13.31 19.63 -19.52
#